data_bce6e6f050ff329ea02f1944d1823471
#
_entry.id   bce6e6f050ff329ea02f1944d1823471
#
_cell.length_a   1.000
_cell.length_b   1.000
_cell.length_c   1.000
_cell.angle_alpha   90.00
_cell.angle_beta   90.00
_cell.angle_gamma   90.00
#
_symmetry.space_group_name_H-M   'P 1'
#
loop_
_entity.id
_entity.type
_entity.pdbx_description
1 polymer ?
#
loop_
_entity_poly.entity_id
_entity_poly.type
_entity_poly.pdbx_seq_one_letter_code
_entity_poly.pdbx_strand_id
1 'polypeptide(L)'
;QLQYADIVFGYQVKTSNNLNEKIAENDLKLKISLEADVVLDDILEDFEKIASLKFEHDYSVDLKKQEIVLDGKISINDLENLAEKNITNISEIISNEIVWHNNYRGIRQLFILLMINNLYED
;
A
#
# COMPACT_ATOMS: atom_id res chain seq x y z
N GLN A 1 17.76 -11.83 -15.68
CA GLN A 1 17.43 -10.41 -15.58
C GLN A 1 16.23 -10.21 -14.67
N LEU A 2 16.44 -9.46 -13.60
CA LEU A 2 15.39 -9.18 -12.65
C LEU A 2 14.40 -8.20 -13.26
N GLN A 3 13.14 -8.64 -13.38
CA GLN A 3 12.05 -7.75 -13.74
C GLN A 3 11.36 -7.34 -12.45
N TYR A 4 11.36 -6.06 -12.19
CA TYR A 4 10.65 -5.53 -11.05
C TYR A 4 9.18 -5.40 -11.40
N ALA A 5 8.32 -5.82 -10.48
CA ALA A 5 6.90 -5.57 -10.63
C ALA A 5 6.68 -4.05 -10.59
N ASP A 6 5.99 -3.53 -11.57
CA ASP A 6 5.66 -2.11 -11.59
C ASP A 6 4.62 -1.81 -10.53
N ILE A 7 4.91 -0.85 -9.68
CA ILE A 7 3.95 -0.35 -8.72
C ILE A 7 3.86 1.17 -8.88
N VAL A 8 2.65 1.67 -8.95
CA VAL A 8 2.39 3.09 -9.14
C VAL A 8 1.52 3.59 -7.99
N PHE A 9 1.97 4.65 -7.35
CA PHE A 9 1.22 5.32 -6.29
C PHE A 9 0.66 6.63 -6.81
N GLY A 10 -0.57 6.92 -6.44
CA GLY A 10 -1.22 8.17 -6.78
C GLY A 10 -2.19 8.59 -5.69
N TYR A 11 -2.77 9.76 -5.85
CA TYR A 11 -3.76 10.26 -4.90
C TYR A 11 -5.01 10.68 -5.64
N GLN A 12 -6.17 10.44 -5.01
CA GLN A 12 -7.45 10.89 -5.50
C GLN A 12 -8.07 11.84 -4.49
N VAL A 13 -8.69 12.91 -4.97
CA VAL A 13 -9.42 13.83 -4.11
C VAL A 13 -10.79 13.24 -3.83
N LYS A 14 -11.19 13.18 -2.55
CA LYS A 14 -12.48 12.60 -2.14
C LYS A 14 -13.66 13.39 -2.67
N THR A 15 -13.53 14.71 -2.69
CA THR A 15 -14.60 15.60 -3.17
C THR A 15 -14.01 16.65 -4.07
N SER A 16 -14.72 16.95 -5.16
CA SER A 16 -14.34 18.02 -6.06
C SER A 16 -14.81 19.34 -5.43
N ASN A 17 -13.99 19.89 -4.55
CA ASN A 17 -14.29 21.14 -3.88
C ASN A 17 -13.64 22.33 -4.56
N ASN A 18 -13.86 23.50 -4.01
CA ASN A 18 -13.30 24.75 -4.50
C ASN A 18 -11.82 24.60 -4.88
N LEU A 19 -11.53 24.92 -6.12
CA LEU A 19 -10.17 24.89 -6.65
C LEU A 19 -9.22 25.83 -5.90
N ASN A 20 -9.78 26.75 -5.12
CA ASN A 20 -9.02 27.73 -4.37
C ASN A 20 -8.67 27.32 -2.95
N GLU A 21 -9.18 26.18 -2.49
CA GLU A 21 -8.88 25.70 -1.15
C GLU A 21 -7.70 24.74 -1.17
N LYS A 22 -6.87 24.86 -0.15
CA LYS A 22 -5.75 23.96 0.04
C LYS A 22 -6.28 22.55 0.35
N ILE A 23 -5.88 21.58 -0.43
CA ILE A 23 -6.29 20.19 -0.22
C ILE A 23 -5.55 19.62 0.99
N ALA A 24 -6.29 19.24 2.02
CA ALA A 24 -5.71 18.59 3.19
C ALA A 24 -5.50 17.10 2.94
N GLU A 25 -4.58 16.49 3.68
CA GLU A 25 -4.33 15.04 3.59
C GLU A 25 -5.61 14.23 3.79
N ASN A 26 -6.49 14.68 4.68
CA ASN A 26 -7.75 13.99 4.97
C ASN A 26 -8.71 13.96 3.78
N ASP A 27 -8.49 14.82 2.79
CA ASP A 27 -9.32 14.88 1.59
C ASP A 27 -8.81 14.00 0.46
N LEU A 28 -7.75 13.25 0.72
CA LEU A 28 -7.10 12.40 -0.28
C LEU A 28 -7.32 10.93 0.03
N LYS A 29 -7.41 10.15 -1.04
CA LYS A 29 -7.32 8.68 -1.00
C LYS A 29 -6.02 8.27 -1.65
N LEU A 30 -5.40 7.21 -1.16
CA LEU A 30 -4.19 6.66 -1.77
C LEU A 30 -4.60 5.59 -2.78
N LYS A 31 -4.12 5.73 -4.01
CA LYS A 31 -4.35 4.77 -5.08
C LYS A 31 -3.07 4.01 -5.36
N ILE A 32 -3.15 2.70 -5.36
CA ILE A 32 -2.02 1.82 -5.64
C ILE A 32 -2.37 0.94 -6.82
N SER A 33 -1.56 0.97 -7.86
CA SER A 33 -1.74 0.15 -9.06
C SER A 33 -0.54 -0.76 -9.23
N LEU A 34 -0.79 -2.05 -9.44
CA LEU A 34 0.29 -3.03 -9.59
C LEU A 34 -0.19 -4.20 -10.46
N GLU A 35 0.73 -5.13 -10.75
CA GLU A 35 0.44 -6.31 -11.56
C GLU A 35 -0.64 -7.16 -10.91
N ALA A 36 -1.55 -7.69 -11.71
CA ALA A 36 -2.67 -8.48 -11.21
C ALA A 36 -2.25 -9.83 -10.61
N ASP A 37 -1.09 -10.34 -10.98
CA ASP A 37 -0.59 -11.63 -10.47
C ASP A 37 0.07 -11.53 -9.09
N VAL A 38 0.26 -10.32 -8.57
CA VAL A 38 0.76 -10.15 -7.20
C VAL A 38 -0.36 -10.50 -6.23
N VAL A 39 -0.11 -11.46 -5.34
CA VAL A 39 -1.11 -11.92 -4.39
C VAL A 39 -1.16 -11.00 -3.18
N LEU A 40 -2.30 -10.36 -2.96
CA LEU A 40 -2.51 -9.40 -1.88
C LEU A 40 -3.56 -9.85 -0.87
N ASP A 41 -4.05 -11.09 -0.99
CA ASP A 41 -5.19 -11.56 -0.19
C ASP A 41 -4.97 -11.38 1.32
N ASP A 42 -3.79 -11.76 1.81
CA ASP A 42 -3.49 -11.70 3.23
C ASP A 42 -3.41 -10.26 3.75
N ILE A 43 -2.72 -9.39 3.00
CA ILE A 43 -2.57 -7.99 3.42
C ILE A 43 -3.91 -7.25 3.38
N LEU A 44 -4.75 -7.54 2.38
CA LEU A 44 -6.07 -6.92 2.26
C LEU A 44 -7.00 -7.39 3.39
N GLU A 45 -6.93 -8.66 3.76
CA GLU A 45 -7.68 -9.18 4.90
C GLU A 45 -7.28 -8.47 6.18
N ASP A 46 -5.98 -8.22 6.36
CA ASP A 46 -5.49 -7.51 7.53
C ASP A 46 -5.94 -6.05 7.54
N PHE A 47 -6.00 -5.40 6.38
CA PHE A 47 -6.51 -4.04 6.28
C PHE A 47 -7.96 -3.93 6.75
N GLU A 48 -8.78 -4.95 6.48
CA GLU A 48 -10.18 -4.97 6.91
C GLU A 48 -10.32 -4.91 8.43
N LYS A 49 -9.31 -5.37 9.15
CA LYS A 49 -9.33 -5.39 10.62
C LYS A 49 -8.97 -4.06 11.24
N ILE A 50 -8.52 -3.10 10.43
CA ILE A 50 -8.12 -1.77 10.89
C ILE A 50 -9.31 -0.84 10.73
N ALA A 51 -9.92 -0.47 11.85
CA ALA A 51 -11.18 0.28 11.85
C ALA A 51 -11.08 1.66 11.18
N SER A 52 -9.90 2.28 11.25
CA SER A 52 -9.69 3.61 10.69
C SER A 52 -9.29 3.61 9.22
N LEU A 53 -9.18 2.44 8.60
CA LEU A 53 -8.75 2.30 7.21
C LEU A 53 -9.80 1.56 6.41
N LYS A 54 -10.19 2.12 5.26
CA LYS A 54 -11.14 1.48 4.34
C LYS A 54 -10.45 1.35 2.99
N PHE A 55 -10.84 0.35 2.22
CA PHE A 55 -10.26 0.17 0.89
C PHE A 55 -11.24 -0.41 -0.11
N GLU A 56 -10.95 -0.18 -1.39
CA GLU A 56 -11.61 -0.81 -2.52
C GLU A 56 -10.55 -1.49 -3.35
N HIS A 57 -10.89 -2.64 -3.93
CA HIS A 57 -9.97 -3.45 -4.72
C HIS A 57 -10.63 -3.85 -6.02
N ASP A 58 -10.03 -3.45 -7.14
CA ASP A 58 -10.55 -3.73 -8.46
C ASP A 58 -9.45 -4.18 -9.41
N TYR A 59 -9.86 -4.80 -10.51
CA TYR A 59 -8.96 -5.19 -11.58
C TYR A 59 -9.24 -4.34 -12.82
N SER A 60 -8.19 -4.14 -13.63
CA SER A 60 -8.36 -3.45 -14.91
C SER A 60 -9.22 -4.30 -15.85
N VAL A 61 -9.75 -3.67 -16.90
CA VAL A 61 -10.62 -4.34 -17.87
C VAL A 61 -9.94 -5.54 -18.52
N ASP A 62 -8.65 -5.42 -18.79
CA ASP A 62 -7.86 -6.51 -19.39
C ASP A 62 -7.34 -7.53 -18.38
N LEU A 63 -7.63 -7.34 -17.09
CA LEU A 63 -7.22 -8.19 -15.97
C LEU A 63 -5.70 -8.30 -15.78
N LYS A 64 -4.93 -7.38 -16.34
CA LYS A 64 -3.47 -7.37 -16.21
C LYS A 64 -2.98 -6.57 -15.01
N LYS A 65 -3.78 -5.64 -14.53
CA LYS A 65 -3.46 -4.78 -13.40
C LYS A 65 -4.52 -4.89 -12.34
N GLN A 66 -4.12 -4.64 -11.12
CA GLN A 66 -5.06 -4.48 -10.01
C GLN A 66 -4.83 -3.12 -9.37
N GLU A 67 -5.88 -2.60 -8.78
CA GLU A 67 -5.89 -1.28 -8.19
C GLU A 67 -6.52 -1.34 -6.81
N ILE A 68 -5.85 -0.71 -5.84
CA ILE A 68 -6.37 -0.58 -4.49
C ILE A 68 -6.48 0.90 -4.18
N VAL A 69 -7.64 1.30 -3.69
CA VAL A 69 -7.87 2.68 -3.24
C VAL A 69 -8.09 2.65 -1.74
N LEU A 70 -7.21 3.30 -1.02
CA LEU A 70 -7.22 3.32 0.44
C LEU A 70 -7.68 4.68 0.96
N ASP A 71 -8.55 4.65 1.96
CA ASP A 71 -9.10 5.85 2.58
C ASP A 71 -9.03 5.69 4.10
N GLY A 72 -8.25 6.54 4.74
CA GLY A 72 -8.17 6.54 6.19
C GLY A 72 -6.78 6.71 6.74
N LYS A 73 -6.61 6.24 7.96
CA LYS A 73 -5.38 6.41 8.72
C LYS A 73 -4.91 5.07 9.26
N ILE A 74 -3.62 4.96 9.43
CA ILE A 74 -3.00 3.77 10.01
C ILE A 74 -1.81 4.20 10.87
N SER A 75 -1.69 3.60 12.03
CA SER A 75 -0.59 3.91 12.96
C SER A 75 0.70 3.21 12.53
N ILE A 76 1.82 3.74 13.01
CA ILE A 76 3.12 3.11 12.81
C ILE A 76 3.13 1.71 13.39
N ASN A 77 2.53 1.52 14.57
CA ASN A 77 2.46 0.21 15.20
C ASN A 77 1.73 -0.82 14.35
N ASP A 78 0.62 -0.43 13.75
CA ASP A 78 -0.13 -1.32 12.84
C ASP A 78 0.70 -1.65 11.61
N LEU A 79 1.42 -0.68 11.06
CA LEU A 79 2.29 -0.91 9.90
C LEU A 79 3.42 -1.89 10.21
N GLU A 80 4.04 -1.76 11.37
CA GLU A 80 5.08 -2.69 11.81
C GLU A 80 4.53 -4.10 11.94
N ASN A 81 3.35 -4.25 12.53
CA ASN A 81 2.69 -5.55 12.68
C ASN A 81 2.36 -6.17 11.32
N LEU A 82 1.86 -5.37 10.39
CA LEU A 82 1.58 -5.84 9.04
C LEU A 82 2.84 -6.31 8.32
N ALA A 83 3.93 -5.57 8.47
CA ALA A 83 5.20 -5.93 7.86
C ALA A 83 5.73 -7.25 8.42
N GLU A 84 5.71 -7.41 9.73
CA GLU A 84 6.17 -8.63 10.39
C GLU A 84 5.36 -9.86 9.97
N LYS A 85 4.05 -9.68 9.81
CA LYS A 85 3.15 -10.76 9.45
C LYS A 85 3.22 -11.16 7.98
N ASN A 86 3.39 -10.18 7.10
CA ASN A 86 3.26 -10.40 5.66
C ASN A 86 4.58 -10.45 4.90
N ILE A 87 5.66 -10.05 5.52
CA ILE A 87 6.98 -10.05 4.89
C ILE A 87 7.87 -11.05 5.63
N THR A 88 8.15 -12.16 4.97
CA THR A 88 9.12 -13.13 5.50
C THR A 88 10.52 -12.54 5.31
N ASN A 89 11.44 -12.87 6.16
CA ASN A 89 12.83 -12.40 6.05
C ASN A 89 12.99 -10.89 6.07
N ILE A 90 12.12 -10.19 6.80
CA ILE A 90 12.19 -8.73 6.86
C ILE A 90 13.55 -8.24 7.37
N SER A 91 14.17 -8.97 8.30
CA SER A 91 15.49 -8.64 8.82
C SER A 91 16.62 -8.82 7.80
N GLU A 92 16.40 -9.67 6.80
CA GLU A 92 17.38 -9.88 5.72
C GLU A 92 17.23 -8.85 4.61
N ILE A 93 15.99 -8.43 4.36
CA ILE A 93 15.69 -7.43 3.34
C ILE A 93 16.18 -6.06 3.78
N ILE A 94 16.11 -5.80 5.08
CA ILE A 94 16.45 -4.51 5.65
C ILE A 94 17.68 -4.68 6.53
N SER A 95 18.81 -4.19 6.07
CA SER A 95 20.06 -4.23 6.84
C SER A 95 20.13 -3.16 7.91
N ASN A 96 19.26 -2.14 7.83
CA ASN A 96 19.20 -1.04 8.79
C ASN A 96 17.78 -0.89 9.29
N GLU A 97 17.63 -0.22 10.43
CA GLU A 97 16.30 0.04 10.98
C GLU A 97 15.48 0.89 10.00
N ILE A 98 14.24 0.48 9.78
CA ILE A 98 13.30 1.26 8.99
C ILE A 98 12.71 2.34 9.88
N VAL A 99 12.71 3.55 9.37
CA VAL A 99 11.98 4.64 10.00
C VAL A 99 10.58 4.66 9.36
N TRP A 100 9.62 4.07 10.05
CA TRP A 100 8.25 4.04 9.56
C TRP A 100 7.58 5.40 9.72
N HIS A 101 6.77 5.74 8.71
CA HIS A 101 5.89 6.89 8.76
C HIS A 101 4.46 6.37 8.88
N ASN A 102 3.57 7.18 9.48
CA ASN A 102 2.18 6.80 9.60
C ASN A 102 1.39 7.10 8.32
N ASN A 103 0.16 6.62 8.27
CA ASN A 103 -0.79 6.89 7.20
C ASN A 103 -0.29 6.50 5.81
N TYR A 104 -0.66 7.23 4.78
CA TYR A 104 -0.37 6.85 3.39
C TYR A 104 1.12 6.67 3.10
N ARG A 105 1.95 7.49 3.71
CA ARG A 105 3.40 7.38 3.52
C ARG A 105 3.92 6.04 4.01
N GLY A 106 3.42 5.59 5.16
CA GLY A 106 3.77 4.28 5.71
C GLY A 106 3.24 3.13 4.87
N ILE A 107 2.02 3.27 4.34
CA ILE A 107 1.45 2.26 3.45
C ILE A 107 2.30 2.11 2.19
N ARG A 108 2.78 3.22 1.64
CA ARG A 108 3.68 3.16 0.48
C ARG A 108 4.97 2.42 0.81
N GLN A 109 5.55 2.67 1.98
CA GLN A 109 6.73 1.94 2.46
C GLN A 109 6.45 0.44 2.55
N LEU A 110 5.31 0.07 3.11
CA LEU A 110 4.90 -1.33 3.27
C LEU A 110 4.79 -2.03 1.91
N PHE A 111 4.15 -1.39 0.93
CA PHE A 111 3.99 -2.00 -0.39
C PHE A 111 5.32 -2.15 -1.14
N ILE A 112 6.23 -1.21 -0.98
CA ILE A 112 7.57 -1.32 -1.56
C ILE A 112 8.29 -2.54 -0.97
N LEU A 113 8.18 -2.74 0.34
CA LEU A 113 8.80 -3.89 1.00
C LEU A 113 8.16 -5.22 0.56
N LEU A 114 6.84 -5.22 0.36
CA LEU A 114 6.15 -6.41 -0.15
C LEU A 114 6.64 -6.78 -1.55
N MET A 115 6.86 -5.80 -2.40
CA MET A 115 7.38 -6.05 -3.74
C MET A 115 8.80 -6.61 -3.69
N ILE A 116 9.66 -6.06 -2.84
CA ILE A 116 11.02 -6.56 -2.65
C ILE A 116 10.98 -8.00 -2.13
N ASN A 117 10.10 -8.29 -1.18
CA ASN A 117 9.94 -9.63 -0.62
C ASN A 117 9.55 -10.64 -1.70
N ASN A 118 8.63 -10.26 -2.60
CA ASN A 118 8.22 -11.13 -3.68
C ASN A 118 9.36 -11.47 -4.64
N LEU A 119 10.28 -10.54 -4.86
CA LEU A 119 11.46 -10.78 -5.69
C LEU A 119 12.41 -11.82 -5.05
N TYR A 120 12.50 -11.82 -3.73
CA TYR A 120 13.41 -12.75 -3.02
C TYR A 120 12.83 -14.14 -2.82
N GLU A 121 11.52 -14.30 -2.95
CA GLU A 121 10.87 -15.60 -2.76
C GLU A 121 10.84 -16.47 -4.02
N ASP A 122 11.19 -15.93 -5.13
CA ASP A 122 11.23 -16.71 -6.38
C ASP A 122 12.51 -17.56 -6.47
#